data_3c140f4ff323d535098a87895ba63f8b
#
_entry.id   3c140f4ff323d535098a87895ba63f8b
#
_cell.length_a   1.000
_cell.length_b   1.000
_cell.length_c   1.000
_cell.angle_alpha   90.00
_cell.angle_beta   90.00
_cell.angle_gamma   90.00
#
_symmetry.space_group_name_H-M   'P 1'
#
loop_
_entity.id
_entity.type
_entity.pdbx_description
1 polymer ?
#
loop_
_entity_poly.entity_id
_entity_poly.type
_entity_poly.pdbx_seq_one_letter_code
_entity_poly.pdbx_strand_id
1 'polypeptide(L)'
;KERRTVPLNTAGQSLLSGNIFCGHCGGRLVLTTNGTTTRLADGTPVHKKRIRYVCYNKTRRRQECTGQTGYTMHILDGIVTEVLHQVFDKMQGASNDMIVGSAVQKQMAMIRSELQRARAENTKANKEYESLKSEVLKAIQGKSALPQDVLTEMLEDTRQKVLSTSERITTLTAELNDGNSKIEEMKAEFNRIVSWSKIFDESPMEVKKM
;
A
#
# COMPACT_ATOMS: atom_id res chain seq x y z
N LYS A 1 8.32 -15.62 14.09
CA LYS A 1 7.92 -16.53 12.99
C LYS A 1 7.03 -15.76 12.06
N GLU A 2 7.53 -15.41 10.89
CA GLU A 2 6.73 -14.82 9.81
C GLU A 2 5.57 -15.76 9.49
N ARG A 3 4.34 -15.22 9.51
CA ARG A 3 3.18 -15.97 9.06
C ARG A 3 3.33 -16.19 7.56
N ARG A 4 3.37 -17.42 7.10
CA ARG A 4 3.30 -17.74 5.68
C ARG A 4 2.03 -17.11 5.11
N THR A 5 2.19 -16.21 4.17
CA THR A 5 1.10 -15.52 3.46
C THR A 5 0.38 -16.44 2.47
N VAL A 6 1.04 -17.53 2.06
CA VAL A 6 0.49 -18.52 1.10
C VAL A 6 -0.28 -19.61 1.84
N PRO A 7 -1.50 -19.98 1.39
CA PRO A 7 -2.27 -21.07 1.97
C PRO A 7 -1.49 -22.38 1.92
N LEU A 8 -1.49 -23.13 3.03
CA LEU A 8 -0.78 -24.42 3.16
C LEU A 8 -1.32 -25.50 2.20
N ASN A 9 -2.54 -25.36 1.69
CA ASN A 9 -3.18 -26.32 0.77
C ASN A 9 -3.65 -25.60 -0.49
N THR A 10 -2.76 -25.45 -1.46
CA THR A 10 -3.05 -24.87 -2.77
C THR A 10 -3.72 -25.89 -3.73
N ALA A 11 -3.54 -27.19 -3.51
CA ALA A 11 -4.04 -28.27 -4.39
C ALA A 11 -5.56 -28.54 -4.31
N GLY A 12 -6.30 -27.87 -3.44
CA GLY A 12 -7.76 -28.08 -3.28
C GLY A 12 -8.60 -27.28 -4.28
N GLN A 13 -9.79 -27.79 -4.61
CA GLN A 13 -10.76 -27.15 -5.52
C GLN A 13 -11.51 -25.96 -4.93
N SER A 14 -11.20 -25.48 -3.73
CA SER A 14 -11.88 -24.40 -3.03
C SER A 14 -11.05 -23.12 -3.01
N LEU A 15 -11.65 -22.01 -3.42
CA LEU A 15 -11.00 -20.71 -3.54
C LEU A 15 -10.49 -20.20 -2.18
N LEU A 16 -11.30 -20.31 -1.13
CA LEU A 16 -11.05 -19.68 0.17
C LEU A 16 -10.25 -20.56 1.14
N SER A 17 -9.78 -21.75 0.73
CA SER A 17 -9.03 -22.66 1.59
C SER A 17 -7.77 -22.01 2.15
N GLY A 18 -7.68 -21.92 3.48
CA GLY A 18 -6.56 -21.28 4.18
C GLY A 18 -6.72 -19.78 4.45
N ASN A 19 -7.60 -19.09 3.74
CA ASN A 19 -7.82 -17.64 3.82
C ASN A 19 -9.17 -17.23 4.43
N ILE A 20 -9.94 -18.18 4.93
CA ILE A 20 -11.25 -17.93 5.53
C ILE A 20 -11.25 -18.21 7.04
N PHE A 21 -11.86 -17.32 7.81
CA PHE A 21 -11.89 -17.36 9.26
C PHE A 21 -13.33 -17.24 9.80
N CYS A 22 -13.56 -17.80 10.96
CA CYS A 22 -14.84 -17.73 11.65
C CYS A 22 -15.04 -16.32 12.24
N GLY A 23 -16.09 -15.61 11.85
CA GLY A 23 -16.43 -14.29 12.38
C GLY A 23 -16.81 -14.26 13.86
N HIS A 24 -17.12 -15.42 14.49
CA HIS A 24 -17.49 -15.51 15.91
C HIS A 24 -16.30 -15.74 16.84
N CYS A 25 -15.34 -16.58 16.44
CA CYS A 25 -14.22 -16.95 17.31
C CYS A 25 -12.84 -16.69 16.70
N GLY A 26 -12.74 -16.12 15.50
CA GLY A 26 -11.49 -15.86 14.80
C GLY A 26 -10.72 -17.12 14.35
N GLY A 27 -11.23 -18.32 14.67
CA GLY A 27 -10.60 -19.58 14.27
C GLY A 27 -10.70 -19.82 12.79
N ARG A 28 -9.76 -20.59 12.22
CA ARG A 28 -9.81 -20.95 10.78
C ARG A 28 -11.04 -21.77 10.45
N LEU A 29 -11.63 -21.51 9.28
CA LEU A 29 -12.58 -22.42 8.66
C LEU A 29 -11.80 -23.45 7.85
N VAL A 30 -12.14 -24.72 8.05
CA VAL A 30 -11.52 -25.86 7.36
C VAL A 30 -12.54 -26.59 6.50
N LEU A 31 -12.07 -27.21 5.43
CA LEU A 31 -12.93 -28.00 4.57
C LEU A 31 -13.28 -29.34 5.24
N THR A 32 -14.54 -29.69 5.16
CA THR A 32 -15.04 -31.02 5.49
C THR A 32 -15.93 -31.54 4.37
N THR A 33 -15.89 -32.84 4.18
CA THR A 33 -16.71 -33.53 3.20
C THR A 33 -17.71 -34.41 3.92
N ASN A 34 -18.99 -34.17 3.70
CA ASN A 34 -20.08 -35.05 4.13
C ASN A 34 -20.71 -35.70 2.91
N GLY A 35 -20.79 -37.02 2.93
CA GLY A 35 -21.48 -37.80 1.91
C GLY A 35 -22.79 -38.37 2.46
N THR A 36 -23.86 -38.30 1.66
CA THR A 36 -25.11 -39.03 1.88
C THR A 36 -25.34 -39.95 0.69
N THR A 37 -25.65 -41.20 0.97
CA THR A 37 -26.10 -42.15 -0.05
C THR A 37 -27.63 -42.19 0.00
N THR A 38 -28.27 -41.76 -1.06
CA THR A 38 -29.71 -41.91 -1.26
C THR A 38 -29.93 -42.98 -2.34
N ARG A 39 -30.96 -43.80 -2.19
CA ARG A 39 -31.40 -44.75 -3.25
C ARG A 39 -32.52 -44.07 -4.06
N LEU A 40 -32.37 -44.12 -5.36
CA LEU A 40 -33.46 -43.75 -6.30
C LEU A 40 -34.60 -44.77 -6.23
N ALA A 41 -35.73 -44.46 -6.85
CA ALA A 41 -36.91 -45.36 -6.90
C ALA A 41 -36.62 -46.70 -7.59
N ASP A 42 -35.62 -46.74 -8.47
CA ASP A 42 -35.10 -47.94 -9.15
C ASP A 42 -34.08 -48.74 -8.34
N GLY A 43 -33.83 -48.35 -7.09
CA GLY A 43 -32.84 -49.01 -6.21
C GLY A 43 -31.38 -48.55 -6.39
N THR A 44 -31.07 -47.73 -7.38
CA THR A 44 -29.70 -47.27 -7.70
C THR A 44 -29.20 -46.37 -6.60
N PRO A 45 -28.00 -46.64 -5.98
CA PRO A 45 -27.44 -45.79 -4.96
C PRO A 45 -26.82 -44.53 -5.60
N VAL A 46 -27.25 -43.33 -5.15
CA VAL A 46 -26.67 -42.05 -5.54
C VAL A 46 -25.92 -41.44 -4.36
N HIS A 47 -24.60 -41.29 -4.54
CA HIS A 47 -23.72 -40.65 -3.56
C HIS A 47 -23.69 -39.15 -3.78
N LYS A 48 -24.31 -38.37 -2.89
CA LYS A 48 -24.20 -36.90 -2.90
C LYS A 48 -23.09 -36.45 -1.92
N LYS A 49 -22.04 -35.90 -2.46
CA LYS A 49 -20.91 -35.36 -1.70
C LYS A 49 -21.13 -33.85 -1.49
N ARG A 50 -21.13 -33.40 -0.22
CA ARG A 50 -21.21 -31.97 0.13
C ARG A 50 -19.89 -31.54 0.76
N ILE A 51 -19.26 -30.54 0.16
CA ILE A 51 -18.05 -29.92 0.69
C ILE A 51 -18.45 -28.61 1.41
N ARG A 52 -18.00 -28.42 2.64
CA ARG A 52 -18.38 -27.29 3.49
C ARG A 52 -17.16 -26.72 4.19
N TYR A 53 -17.17 -25.41 4.40
CA TYR A 53 -16.27 -24.75 5.35
C TYR A 53 -16.87 -24.84 6.75
N VAL A 54 -16.15 -25.37 7.71
CA VAL A 54 -16.57 -25.51 9.11
C VAL A 54 -15.53 -24.88 10.05
N CYS A 55 -16.01 -24.29 11.15
CA CYS A 55 -15.11 -23.73 12.15
C CYS A 55 -14.28 -24.84 12.83
N TYR A 56 -12.96 -24.74 12.73
CA TYR A 56 -12.04 -25.72 13.31
C TYR A 56 -12.20 -25.82 14.84
N ASN A 57 -12.30 -24.66 15.53
CA ASN A 57 -12.46 -24.63 16.99
C ASN A 57 -13.73 -25.34 17.43
N LYS A 58 -14.88 -25.06 16.79
CA LYS A 58 -16.16 -25.70 17.08
C LYS A 58 -16.12 -27.21 16.78
N THR A 59 -15.60 -27.58 15.61
CA THR A 59 -15.58 -28.98 15.16
C THR A 59 -14.67 -29.84 16.02
N ARG A 60 -13.53 -29.28 16.48
CA ARG A 60 -12.56 -29.96 17.33
C ARG A 60 -12.74 -29.69 18.82
N ARG A 61 -13.79 -28.98 19.22
CA ARG A 61 -14.10 -28.62 20.61
C ARG A 61 -12.92 -27.96 21.36
N ARG A 62 -12.10 -27.17 20.60
CA ARG A 62 -10.94 -26.46 21.18
C ARG A 62 -11.33 -25.18 21.89
N GLN A 63 -12.40 -24.55 21.46
CA GLN A 63 -12.94 -23.31 22.01
C GLN A 63 -14.44 -23.28 21.72
N GLU A 64 -15.24 -22.74 22.64
CA GLU A 64 -16.64 -22.48 22.38
C GLU A 64 -16.83 -21.50 21.24
N CYS A 65 -17.74 -21.84 20.34
CA CYS A 65 -18.06 -21.01 19.20
C CYS A 65 -19.56 -21.10 18.92
N THR A 66 -20.23 -19.98 19.00
CA THR A 66 -21.68 -19.84 18.73
C THR A 66 -22.00 -19.73 17.24
N GLY A 67 -20.98 -19.67 16.38
CA GLY A 67 -21.12 -19.57 14.93
C GLY A 67 -21.82 -20.77 14.29
N GLN A 68 -22.19 -20.62 13.02
CA GLN A 68 -22.84 -21.68 12.25
C GLN A 68 -22.00 -22.96 12.19
N THR A 69 -22.68 -24.08 12.01
CA THR A 69 -22.04 -25.40 11.92
C THR A 69 -21.19 -25.56 10.65
N GLY A 70 -21.49 -24.80 9.59
CA GLY A 70 -20.69 -24.77 8.39
C GLY A 70 -21.40 -24.11 7.21
N TYR A 71 -20.62 -23.71 6.24
CA TYR A 71 -21.05 -23.02 5.02
C TYR A 71 -20.75 -23.89 3.79
N THR A 72 -21.66 -23.95 2.84
CA THR A 72 -21.49 -24.70 1.60
C THR A 72 -20.36 -24.04 0.77
N MET A 73 -19.34 -24.83 0.40
CA MET A 73 -18.12 -24.32 -0.25
C MET A 73 -18.43 -23.53 -1.54
N HIS A 74 -19.15 -24.16 -2.48
CA HIS A 74 -19.42 -23.54 -3.78
C HIS A 74 -20.24 -22.25 -3.70
N ILE A 75 -21.09 -22.11 -2.66
CA ILE A 75 -21.87 -20.88 -2.45
C ILE A 75 -20.95 -19.74 -1.98
N LEU A 76 -20.09 -20.00 -0.99
CA LEU A 76 -19.16 -18.96 -0.50
C LEU A 76 -18.11 -18.60 -1.56
N ASP A 77 -17.53 -19.60 -2.21
CA ASP A 77 -16.55 -19.35 -3.27
C ASP A 77 -17.21 -18.54 -4.42
N GLY A 78 -18.46 -18.85 -4.80
CA GLY A 78 -19.22 -18.10 -5.80
C GLY A 78 -19.48 -16.64 -5.39
N ILE A 79 -19.89 -16.39 -4.15
CA ILE A 79 -20.11 -15.03 -3.63
C ILE A 79 -18.81 -14.22 -3.69
N VAL A 80 -17.71 -14.82 -3.25
CA VAL A 80 -16.40 -14.11 -3.26
C VAL A 80 -15.92 -13.87 -4.67
N THR A 81 -16.09 -14.84 -5.59
CA THR A 81 -15.75 -14.64 -7.01
C THR A 81 -16.54 -13.48 -7.60
N GLU A 82 -17.85 -13.39 -7.34
CA GLU A 82 -18.69 -12.29 -7.81
C GLU A 82 -18.21 -10.92 -7.26
N VAL A 83 -17.87 -10.86 -5.97
CA VAL A 83 -17.30 -9.64 -5.38
C VAL A 83 -15.97 -9.28 -6.03
N LEU A 84 -15.12 -10.26 -6.32
CA LEU A 84 -13.84 -10.02 -7.01
C LEU A 84 -14.07 -9.47 -8.42
N HIS A 85 -15.03 -10.00 -9.19
CA HIS A 85 -15.37 -9.46 -10.50
C HIS A 85 -15.81 -8.00 -10.41
N GLN A 86 -16.69 -7.66 -9.48
CA GLN A 86 -17.12 -6.27 -9.28
C GLN A 86 -15.96 -5.33 -8.90
N VAL A 87 -14.98 -5.81 -8.12
CA VAL A 87 -13.76 -5.05 -7.80
C VAL A 87 -12.89 -4.89 -9.04
N PHE A 88 -12.68 -5.96 -9.80
CA PHE A 88 -11.88 -5.93 -11.03
C PHE A 88 -12.47 -4.98 -12.08
N ASP A 89 -13.80 -5.01 -12.27
CA ASP A 89 -14.49 -4.10 -13.19
C ASP A 89 -14.29 -2.63 -12.81
N LYS A 90 -14.41 -2.33 -11.51
CA LYS A 90 -14.13 -0.98 -10.99
C LYS A 90 -12.68 -0.57 -11.19
N MET A 91 -11.74 -1.50 -10.98
CA MET A 91 -10.31 -1.24 -11.17
C MET A 91 -9.96 -1.01 -12.63
N GLN A 92 -10.52 -1.79 -13.56
CA GLN A 92 -10.29 -1.61 -15.00
C GLN A 92 -10.79 -0.26 -15.52
N GLY A 93 -11.84 0.30 -14.91
CA GLY A 93 -12.37 1.63 -15.21
C GLY A 93 -11.70 2.78 -14.46
N ALA A 94 -10.77 2.51 -13.55
CA ALA A 94 -10.14 3.54 -12.72
C ALA A 94 -9.05 4.30 -13.49
N SER A 95 -9.07 5.64 -13.39
CA SER A 95 -8.00 6.50 -13.90
C SER A 95 -6.80 6.52 -12.94
N ASN A 96 -5.61 6.88 -13.47
CA ASN A 96 -4.40 7.06 -12.65
C ASN A 96 -4.61 8.01 -11.46
N ASP A 97 -5.44 9.03 -11.63
CA ASP A 97 -5.76 9.99 -10.57
C ASP A 97 -6.57 9.38 -9.43
N MET A 98 -7.45 8.41 -9.74
CA MET A 98 -8.19 7.66 -8.72
C MET A 98 -7.28 6.71 -7.94
N ILE A 99 -6.26 6.13 -8.58
CA ILE A 99 -5.31 5.21 -7.95
C ILE A 99 -4.49 5.91 -6.88
N VAL A 100 -3.94 7.09 -7.21
CA VAL A 100 -3.05 7.83 -6.30
C VAL A 100 -3.84 8.57 -5.20
N GLY A 101 -5.12 8.83 -5.43
CA GLY A 101 -5.97 9.59 -4.52
C GLY A 101 -5.65 11.08 -4.46
N SER A 102 -6.67 11.91 -4.37
CA SER A 102 -6.54 13.37 -4.38
C SER A 102 -5.74 13.93 -3.19
N ALA A 103 -5.76 13.25 -2.04
CA ALA A 103 -5.03 13.67 -0.85
C ALA A 103 -3.51 13.58 -1.04
N VAL A 104 -3.03 12.46 -1.61
CA VAL A 104 -1.60 12.24 -1.89
C VAL A 104 -1.12 13.24 -2.94
N GLN A 105 -1.90 13.47 -4.00
CA GLN A 105 -1.57 14.47 -5.02
C GLN A 105 -1.45 15.88 -4.44
N LYS A 106 -2.37 16.28 -3.56
CA LYS A 106 -2.32 17.57 -2.85
C LYS A 106 -1.07 17.68 -1.98
N GLN A 107 -0.76 16.63 -1.21
CA GLN A 107 0.44 16.61 -0.37
C GLN A 107 1.72 16.75 -1.20
N MET A 108 1.84 16.03 -2.31
CA MET A 108 2.98 16.12 -3.21
C MET A 108 3.10 17.51 -3.86
N ALA A 109 1.97 18.13 -4.21
CA ALA A 109 1.94 19.49 -4.73
C ALA A 109 2.41 20.52 -3.68
N MET A 110 2.03 20.35 -2.41
CA MET A 110 2.51 21.18 -1.29
C MET A 110 4.02 21.07 -1.11
N ILE A 111 4.58 19.86 -1.06
CA ILE A 111 6.02 19.63 -0.93
C ILE A 111 6.78 20.27 -2.11
N ARG A 112 6.28 20.14 -3.34
CA ARG A 112 6.88 20.79 -4.52
C ARG A 112 6.87 22.32 -4.40
N SER A 113 5.78 22.89 -3.94
CA SER A 113 5.67 24.35 -3.72
C SER A 113 6.64 24.84 -2.64
N GLU A 114 6.74 24.10 -1.53
CA GLU A 114 7.71 24.43 -0.46
C GLU A 114 9.17 24.30 -0.95
N LEU A 115 9.48 23.26 -1.70
CA LEU A 115 10.80 23.06 -2.28
C LEU A 115 11.17 24.24 -3.22
N GLN A 116 10.22 24.70 -4.03
CA GLN A 116 10.43 25.84 -4.92
C GLN A 116 10.72 27.13 -4.10
N ARG A 117 9.97 27.38 -3.02
CA ARG A 117 10.20 28.50 -2.12
C ARG A 117 11.56 28.42 -1.46
N ALA A 118 11.91 27.25 -0.89
CA ALA A 118 13.20 27.05 -0.24
C ALA A 118 14.39 27.28 -1.21
N ARG A 119 14.26 26.83 -2.47
CA ARG A 119 15.26 27.09 -3.51
C ARG A 119 15.40 28.58 -3.84
N ALA A 120 14.29 29.31 -3.93
CA ALA A 120 14.31 30.76 -4.15
C ALA A 120 14.96 31.50 -2.98
N GLU A 121 14.62 31.13 -1.75
CA GLU A 121 15.22 31.70 -0.53
C GLU A 121 16.73 31.41 -0.46
N ASN A 122 17.15 30.19 -0.74
CA ASN A 122 18.55 29.81 -0.76
C ASN A 122 19.33 30.58 -1.84
N THR A 123 18.75 30.75 -3.04
CA THR A 123 19.38 31.54 -4.11
C THR A 123 19.54 32.99 -3.71
N LYS A 124 18.57 33.57 -3.01
CA LYS A 124 18.64 34.94 -2.50
C LYS A 124 19.73 35.05 -1.43
N ALA A 125 19.72 34.13 -0.44
CA ALA A 125 20.69 34.12 0.64
C ALA A 125 22.15 33.94 0.11
N ASN A 126 22.35 33.10 -0.87
CA ASN A 126 23.66 32.95 -1.52
C ASN A 126 24.13 34.22 -2.22
N LYS A 127 23.24 34.94 -2.92
CA LYS A 127 23.58 36.23 -3.52
C LYS A 127 23.98 37.29 -2.47
N GLU A 128 23.21 37.35 -1.39
CA GLU A 128 23.48 38.21 -0.25
C GLU A 128 24.86 37.88 0.38
N TYR A 129 25.13 36.60 0.60
CA TYR A 129 26.39 36.10 1.13
C TYR A 129 27.59 36.50 0.26
N GLU A 130 27.52 36.27 -1.07
CA GLU A 130 28.59 36.68 -1.98
C GLU A 130 28.79 38.21 -2.07
N SER A 131 27.70 38.98 -1.96
CA SER A 131 27.76 40.42 -1.88
C SER A 131 28.49 40.90 -0.61
N LEU A 132 28.12 40.32 0.54
CA LEU A 132 28.79 40.63 1.82
C LEU A 132 30.27 40.23 1.81
N LYS A 133 30.64 39.09 1.23
CA LYS A 133 32.03 38.68 1.05
C LYS A 133 32.82 39.72 0.27
N SER A 134 32.24 40.27 -0.80
CA SER A 134 32.89 41.32 -1.58
C SER A 134 33.07 42.60 -0.79
N GLU A 135 32.11 42.94 0.09
CA GLU A 135 32.17 44.14 0.92
C GLU A 135 33.21 43.99 2.07
N VAL A 136 33.30 42.78 2.65
CA VAL A 136 34.39 42.47 3.62
C VAL A 136 35.77 42.67 2.98
N LEU A 137 35.96 42.23 1.73
CA LEU A 137 37.23 42.46 1.02
C LEU A 137 37.56 43.97 0.84
N LYS A 138 36.53 44.78 0.57
CA LYS A 138 36.68 46.27 0.50
C LYS A 138 36.99 46.86 1.86
N ALA A 139 36.39 46.36 2.94
CA ALA A 139 36.65 46.79 4.30
C ALA A 139 38.12 46.53 4.71
N ILE A 140 38.65 45.36 4.36
CA ILE A 140 40.07 45.02 4.59
C ILE A 140 40.99 46.00 3.84
N GLN A 141 40.57 46.48 2.69
CA GLN A 141 41.33 47.49 1.91
C GLN A 141 41.11 48.94 2.39
N GLY A 142 40.34 49.16 3.45
CA GLY A 142 40.01 50.51 3.95
C GLY A 142 39.02 51.29 3.05
N LYS A 143 38.27 50.62 2.16
CA LYS A 143 37.35 51.25 1.18
C LYS A 143 35.86 51.05 1.50
N SER A 144 35.54 50.39 2.59
CA SER A 144 34.14 50.22 3.02
C SER A 144 33.72 51.30 4.02
N ALA A 145 32.45 51.69 3.94
CA ALA A 145 31.83 52.62 4.88
C ALA A 145 31.27 51.89 6.14
N LEU A 146 31.22 50.55 6.15
CA LEU A 146 30.69 49.76 7.26
C LEU A 146 31.82 49.27 8.16
N PRO A 147 31.59 49.25 9.50
CA PRO A 147 32.53 48.65 10.45
C PRO A 147 32.76 47.16 10.20
N GLN A 148 33.95 46.65 10.45
CA GLN A 148 34.32 45.27 10.16
C GLN A 148 33.56 44.26 11.01
N ASP A 149 33.31 44.58 12.28
CA ASP A 149 32.52 43.79 13.23
C ASP A 149 31.08 43.54 12.74
N VAL A 150 30.41 44.59 12.29
CA VAL A 150 29.04 44.50 11.71
C VAL A 150 29.03 43.63 10.44
N LEU A 151 30.00 43.80 9.55
CA LEU A 151 30.12 42.98 8.35
C LEU A 151 30.35 41.50 8.67
N THR A 152 31.13 41.21 9.71
CA THR A 152 31.40 39.83 10.14
C THR A 152 30.14 39.18 10.72
N GLU A 153 29.36 39.88 11.54
CA GLU A 153 28.09 39.42 12.08
C GLU A 153 27.10 39.15 10.97
N MET A 154 26.90 40.09 10.05
CA MET A 154 25.99 39.93 8.90
C MET A 154 26.41 38.75 7.98
N LEU A 155 27.71 38.53 7.80
CA LEU A 155 28.24 37.41 7.02
C LEU A 155 27.92 36.08 7.68
N GLU A 156 28.10 35.97 9.00
CA GLU A 156 27.79 34.72 9.72
C GLU A 156 26.29 34.43 9.74
N ASP A 157 25.43 35.44 9.98
CA ASP A 157 23.99 35.29 9.92
C ASP A 157 23.50 34.82 8.54
N THR A 158 24.07 35.42 7.47
CA THR A 158 23.73 35.03 6.11
C THR A 158 24.22 33.64 5.77
N ARG A 159 25.39 33.26 6.28
CA ARG A 159 25.93 31.90 6.16
C ARG A 159 25.04 30.87 6.82
N GLN A 160 24.58 31.12 8.05
CA GLN A 160 23.63 30.25 8.75
C GLN A 160 22.32 30.10 7.99
N LYS A 161 21.84 31.18 7.38
CA LYS A 161 20.65 31.16 6.53
C LYS A 161 20.83 30.30 5.27
N VAL A 162 22.01 30.38 4.63
CA VAL A 162 22.34 29.53 3.48
C VAL A 162 22.39 28.06 3.89
N LEU A 163 23.01 27.73 5.03
CA LEU A 163 23.08 26.35 5.52
C LEU A 163 21.71 25.79 5.85
N SER A 164 20.91 26.50 6.64
CA SER A 164 19.56 26.07 7.03
C SER A 164 18.62 25.88 5.83
N THR A 165 18.68 26.78 4.85
CA THR A 165 17.87 26.64 3.63
C THR A 165 18.35 25.47 2.75
N SER A 166 19.67 25.20 2.72
CA SER A 166 20.24 24.04 2.02
C SER A 166 19.80 22.72 2.64
N GLU A 167 19.82 22.62 3.96
CA GLU A 167 19.33 21.44 4.71
C GLU A 167 17.84 21.21 4.45
N ARG A 168 17.04 22.27 4.47
CA ARG A 168 15.62 22.19 4.16
C ARG A 168 15.37 21.70 2.74
N ILE A 169 16.13 22.16 1.75
CA ILE A 169 16.06 21.68 0.36
C ILE A 169 16.36 20.18 0.28
N THR A 170 17.39 19.73 1.00
CA THR A 170 17.79 18.32 1.03
C THR A 170 16.65 17.46 1.59
N THR A 171 16.07 17.86 2.73
CA THR A 171 14.97 17.16 3.39
C THR A 171 13.75 17.08 2.47
N LEU A 172 13.28 18.21 1.93
CA LEU A 172 12.12 18.26 1.03
C LEU A 172 12.33 17.47 -0.25
N THR A 173 13.57 17.44 -0.76
CA THR A 173 13.92 16.63 -1.94
C THR A 173 13.83 15.14 -1.64
N ALA A 174 14.33 14.72 -0.46
CA ALA A 174 14.21 13.32 -0.02
C ALA A 174 12.75 12.90 0.17
N GLU A 175 11.94 13.73 0.81
CA GLU A 175 10.50 13.48 0.99
C GLU A 175 9.76 13.37 -0.36
N LEU A 176 10.09 14.25 -1.31
CA LEU A 176 9.50 14.21 -2.64
C LEU A 176 9.86 12.93 -3.40
N ASN A 177 11.11 12.49 -3.31
CA ASN A 177 11.58 11.27 -3.96
C ASN A 177 10.92 10.02 -3.35
N ASP A 178 10.85 9.94 -2.01
CA ASP A 178 10.16 8.85 -1.31
C ASP A 178 8.67 8.79 -1.67
N GLY A 179 7.99 9.93 -1.70
CA GLY A 179 6.60 10.01 -2.11
C GLY A 179 6.38 9.59 -3.57
N ASN A 180 7.26 9.98 -4.50
CA ASN A 180 7.19 9.57 -5.90
C ASN A 180 7.43 8.06 -6.05
N SER A 181 8.40 7.48 -5.32
CA SER A 181 8.65 6.03 -5.32
C SER A 181 7.42 5.24 -4.88
N LYS A 182 6.80 5.65 -3.78
CA LYS A 182 5.55 5.03 -3.28
C LYS A 182 4.41 5.10 -4.29
N ILE A 183 4.27 6.22 -5.00
CA ILE A 183 3.25 6.37 -6.05
C ILE A 183 3.51 5.38 -7.19
N GLU A 184 4.75 5.25 -7.65
CA GLU A 184 5.09 4.32 -8.72
C GLU A 184 4.92 2.85 -8.29
N GLU A 185 5.25 2.51 -7.04
CA GLU A 185 4.97 1.18 -6.47
C GLU A 185 3.47 0.88 -6.44
N MET A 186 2.65 1.84 -6.00
CA MET A 186 1.18 1.70 -6.01
C MET A 186 0.63 1.49 -7.41
N LYS A 187 1.11 2.24 -8.41
CA LYS A 187 0.71 2.08 -9.81
C LYS A 187 1.13 0.73 -10.38
N ALA A 188 2.34 0.29 -10.08
CA ALA A 188 2.85 -1.01 -10.52
C ALA A 188 2.01 -2.16 -9.94
N GLU A 189 1.68 -2.09 -8.64
CA GLU A 189 0.82 -3.06 -7.98
C GLU A 189 -0.58 -3.08 -8.58
N PHE A 190 -1.17 -1.91 -8.80
CA PHE A 190 -2.47 -1.77 -9.44
C PHE A 190 -2.49 -2.41 -10.83
N ASN A 191 -1.50 -2.09 -11.67
CA ASN A 191 -1.39 -2.66 -13.02
C ASN A 191 -1.21 -4.17 -12.98
N ARG A 192 -0.50 -4.71 -11.98
CA ARG A 192 -0.37 -6.14 -11.77
C ARG A 192 -1.71 -6.79 -11.46
N ILE A 193 -2.52 -6.19 -10.57
CA ILE A 193 -3.86 -6.69 -10.23
C ILE A 193 -4.78 -6.62 -11.46
N VAL A 194 -4.77 -5.52 -12.21
CA VAL A 194 -5.56 -5.37 -13.44
C VAL A 194 -5.15 -6.41 -14.50
N SER A 195 -3.86 -6.69 -14.63
CA SER A 195 -3.39 -7.73 -15.55
C SER A 195 -3.84 -9.11 -15.10
N TRP A 196 -3.78 -9.39 -13.80
CA TRP A 196 -4.23 -10.65 -13.23
C TRP A 196 -5.76 -10.82 -13.34
N SER A 197 -6.53 -9.75 -13.16
CA SER A 197 -7.99 -9.79 -13.29
C SER A 197 -8.46 -10.31 -14.66
N LYS A 198 -7.71 -10.02 -15.72
CA LYS A 198 -8.04 -10.45 -17.09
C LYS A 198 -7.91 -11.95 -17.31
N ILE A 199 -7.05 -12.61 -16.56
CA ILE A 199 -6.78 -14.05 -16.68
C ILE A 199 -7.36 -14.85 -15.52
N PHE A 200 -8.02 -14.19 -14.56
CA PHE A 200 -8.51 -14.82 -13.34
C PHE A 200 -9.42 -16.00 -13.62
N ASP A 201 -10.42 -15.83 -14.50
CA ASP A 201 -11.41 -16.89 -14.76
C ASP A 201 -10.83 -18.13 -15.44
N GLU A 202 -9.85 -17.93 -16.29
CA GLU A 202 -9.16 -18.99 -17.02
C GLU A 202 -8.04 -19.66 -16.20
N SER A 203 -7.64 -19.03 -15.09
CA SER A 203 -6.54 -19.50 -14.26
C SER A 203 -6.91 -20.74 -13.47
N PRO A 204 -5.99 -21.73 -13.32
CA PRO A 204 -6.19 -22.86 -12.42
C PRO A 204 -6.43 -22.39 -10.97
N MET A 205 -7.17 -23.20 -10.20
CA MET A 205 -7.51 -22.87 -8.81
C MET A 205 -6.28 -22.58 -7.93
N GLU A 206 -5.17 -23.18 -8.21
CA GLU A 206 -3.89 -22.95 -7.51
C GLU A 206 -3.38 -21.53 -7.69
N VAL A 207 -3.50 -20.99 -8.91
CA VAL A 207 -3.13 -19.62 -9.25
C VAL A 207 -4.13 -18.61 -8.67
N LYS A 208 -5.44 -18.94 -8.69
CA LYS A 208 -6.49 -18.09 -8.09
C LYS A 208 -6.32 -17.86 -6.58
N LYS A 209 -5.57 -18.72 -5.90
CA LYS A 209 -5.33 -18.66 -4.45
C LYS A 209 -4.06 -17.91 -4.06
N MET A 210 -3.19 -17.62 -5.01
CA MET A 210 -1.95 -16.86 -4.78
C MET A 210 -2.22 -15.37 -4.62
#